data_ece3f0b0cc7a8da711b8ec6bddb94070
#
_entry.id   ece3f0b0cc7a8da711b8ec6bddb94070
#
_cell.length_a   1.000
_cell.length_b   1.000
_cell.length_c   1.000
_cell.angle_alpha   90.00
_cell.angle_beta   90.00
_cell.angle_gamma   90.00
#
_symmetry.space_group_name_H-M   'P 1'
#
loop_
_entity.id
_entity.type
_entity.pdbx_description
1 polymer ?
#
loop_
_entity_poly.entity_id
_entity_poly.type
_entity_poly.pdbx_seq_one_letter_code
_entity_poly.pdbx_strand_id
1 'polypeptide(L)'
;MPNRGWIFVLALAAILVSHGCAPKMVKTVAIGDPRAALRVLIASESSDFKQAVIEQVVAGYDKRDLYFRITDLQNLADETAADYTAVIIINSCVAWQLNPRANAFINQAGSLERIILLTTAGNQDWQAGVAGVDAITAASLPADIEQTADKLKAKLGALIHAAG
;
A
#
# COMPACT_ATOMS: atom_id res chain seq x y z
N MET A 1 39.66 37.66 44.69
CA MET A 1 39.30 37.73 43.26
C MET A 1 38.99 36.29 42.81
N PRO A 2 37.72 35.93 42.57
CA PRO A 2 37.40 34.57 42.18
C PRO A 2 37.35 34.43 40.65
N ASN A 3 37.90 33.30 40.20
CA ASN A 3 38.07 32.88 38.79
C ASN A 3 36.76 32.82 38.03
N ARG A 4 36.65 33.62 36.95
CA ARG A 4 35.54 33.69 36.00
C ARG A 4 35.70 32.69 34.81
N GLY A 5 36.35 31.57 35.01
CA GLY A 5 36.74 30.64 33.90
C GLY A 5 35.92 29.38 33.77
N TRP A 6 34.87 29.10 34.59
CA TRP A 6 34.25 27.77 34.65
C TRP A 6 32.78 27.70 34.21
N ILE A 7 32.25 28.72 33.54
CA ILE A 7 30.83 28.76 33.12
C ILE A 7 30.61 28.45 31.64
N PHE A 8 31.72 28.25 30.84
CA PHE A 8 31.56 28.01 29.38
C PHE A 8 31.67 26.58 28.89
N VAL A 9 31.75 25.57 29.78
CA VAL A 9 31.96 24.16 29.36
C VAL A 9 30.67 23.32 29.42
N LEU A 10 29.53 23.82 29.91
CA LEU A 10 28.31 23.03 30.07
C LEU A 10 27.21 23.30 29.04
N ALA A 11 27.47 24.02 27.97
CA ALA A 11 26.49 24.35 26.93
C ALA A 11 26.65 23.56 25.61
N LEU A 12 27.53 22.55 25.56
CA LEU A 12 27.85 21.83 24.29
C LEU A 12 27.49 20.34 24.31
N ALA A 13 26.51 19.92 25.08
CA ALA A 13 26.17 18.48 25.17
C ALA A 13 24.68 18.23 25.18
N ALA A 14 23.91 18.71 24.24
CA ALA A 14 22.51 18.30 24.06
C ALA A 14 21.97 18.56 22.63
N ILE A 15 22.74 18.29 21.59
CA ILE A 15 22.17 18.06 20.27
C ILE A 15 22.31 16.55 19.98
N LEU A 16 21.61 15.76 20.73
CA LEU A 16 21.20 14.43 20.28
C LEU A 16 20.19 14.67 19.16
N VAL A 17 20.70 14.76 17.93
CA VAL A 17 19.88 14.66 16.74
C VAL A 17 19.24 13.27 16.77
N SER A 18 18.03 13.20 17.28
CA SER A 18 17.16 12.06 17.10
C SER A 18 16.88 11.97 15.60
N HIS A 19 17.73 11.22 14.90
CA HIS A 19 17.38 10.71 13.57
C HIS A 19 16.26 9.68 13.80
N GLY A 20 15.05 10.19 14.02
CA GLY A 20 13.87 9.37 13.99
C GLY A 20 13.77 8.79 12.58
N CYS A 21 13.86 7.46 12.45
CA CYS A 21 13.46 6.78 11.23
C CYS A 21 11.99 7.15 10.98
N ALA A 22 11.75 8.20 10.20
CA ALA A 22 10.41 8.48 9.71
C ALA A 22 9.95 7.25 8.91
N PRO A 23 8.76 6.70 9.18
CA PRO A 23 8.26 5.58 8.41
C PRO A 23 8.24 5.97 6.92
N LYS A 24 8.86 5.14 6.09
CA LYS A 24 8.88 5.36 4.64
C LYS A 24 7.43 5.24 4.14
N MET A 25 6.87 6.31 3.62
CA MET A 25 5.50 6.36 3.12
C MET A 25 5.48 6.17 1.60
N VAL A 26 4.41 5.59 1.08
CA VAL A 26 4.13 5.54 -0.36
C VAL A 26 3.69 6.93 -0.81
N LYS A 27 4.40 7.51 -1.78
CA LYS A 27 3.96 8.78 -2.38
C LYS A 27 2.67 8.58 -3.15
N THR A 28 1.72 9.49 -2.97
CA THR A 28 0.52 9.52 -3.81
C THR A 28 0.89 9.92 -5.23
N VAL A 29 0.59 9.05 -6.19
CA VAL A 29 0.89 9.22 -7.62
C VAL A 29 -0.35 8.88 -8.44
N ALA A 30 -0.57 9.64 -9.51
CA ALA A 30 -1.59 9.37 -10.52
C ALA A 30 -0.90 9.00 -11.83
N ILE A 31 -1.34 7.91 -12.48
CA ILE A 31 -0.78 7.40 -13.73
C ILE A 31 -1.93 7.10 -14.70
N GLY A 32 -1.82 7.54 -15.94
CA GLY A 32 -2.83 7.36 -16.97
C GLY A 32 -3.73 8.59 -17.17
N ASP A 33 -4.78 8.45 -17.99
CA ASP A 33 -5.73 9.56 -18.25
C ASP A 33 -6.70 9.70 -17.07
N PRO A 34 -6.75 10.85 -16.39
CA PRO A 34 -7.69 11.08 -15.28
C PRO A 34 -9.17 11.03 -15.72
N ARG A 35 -9.45 11.10 -17.04
CA ARG A 35 -10.79 10.96 -17.60
C ARG A 35 -11.13 9.54 -18.03
N ALA A 36 -10.19 8.59 -17.87
CA ALA A 36 -10.46 7.19 -18.19
C ALA A 36 -11.67 6.67 -17.41
N ALA A 37 -12.52 5.92 -18.10
CA ALA A 37 -13.71 5.30 -17.50
C ALA A 37 -13.32 4.22 -16.47
N LEU A 38 -12.20 3.52 -16.71
CA LEU A 38 -11.69 2.48 -15.85
C LEU A 38 -10.65 3.08 -14.87
N ARG A 39 -10.98 3.05 -13.59
CA ARG A 39 -10.19 3.67 -12.53
C ARG A 39 -9.77 2.61 -11.50
N VAL A 40 -8.51 2.60 -11.15
CA VAL A 40 -7.93 1.63 -10.19
C VAL A 40 -7.26 2.39 -9.06
N LEU A 41 -7.65 2.07 -7.82
CA LEU A 41 -6.93 2.50 -6.62
C LEU A 41 -5.96 1.41 -6.21
N ILE A 42 -4.72 1.77 -5.93
CA ILE A 42 -3.72 0.90 -5.28
C ILE A 42 -3.28 1.57 -3.99
N ALA A 43 -3.68 1.04 -2.86
CA ALA A 43 -3.28 1.53 -1.55
C ALA A 43 -2.32 0.53 -0.89
N SER A 44 -1.13 0.98 -0.52
CA SER A 44 -0.06 0.10 -0.06
C SER A 44 0.70 0.66 1.14
N GLU A 45 1.18 -0.23 1.99
CA GLU A 45 2.31 0.08 2.87
C GLU A 45 3.61 0.12 2.07
N SER A 46 4.59 0.87 2.55
CA SER A 46 5.89 0.99 1.88
C SER A 46 6.79 -0.21 2.18
N SER A 47 7.23 -0.91 1.13
CA SER A 47 8.39 -1.82 1.13
C SER A 47 8.90 -1.99 -0.30
N ASP A 48 10.15 -2.40 -0.46
CA ASP A 48 10.75 -2.59 -1.79
C ASP A 48 10.02 -3.70 -2.57
N PHE A 49 9.62 -4.78 -1.89
CA PHE A 49 8.80 -5.85 -2.48
C PHE A 49 7.46 -5.32 -3.01
N LYS A 50 6.70 -4.60 -2.17
CA LYS A 50 5.38 -4.08 -2.53
C LYS A 50 5.47 -3.07 -3.66
N GLN A 51 6.49 -2.21 -3.63
CA GLN A 51 6.73 -1.24 -4.71
C GLN A 51 7.02 -1.95 -6.04
N ALA A 52 7.90 -2.95 -6.06
CA ALA A 52 8.21 -3.72 -7.25
C ALA A 52 6.99 -4.46 -7.82
N VAL A 53 6.14 -5.02 -6.94
CA VAL A 53 4.87 -5.64 -7.36
C VAL A 53 3.94 -4.61 -8.01
N ILE A 54 3.77 -3.43 -7.41
CA ILE A 54 2.93 -2.35 -7.95
C ILE A 54 3.44 -1.92 -9.33
N GLU A 55 4.75 -1.70 -9.47
CA GLU A 55 5.37 -1.31 -10.74
C GLU A 55 5.09 -2.33 -11.85
N GLN A 56 5.22 -3.63 -11.57
CA GLN A 56 4.91 -4.69 -12.53
C GLN A 56 3.42 -4.78 -12.86
N VAL A 57 2.53 -4.56 -11.90
CA VAL A 57 1.08 -4.53 -12.16
C VAL A 57 0.75 -3.37 -13.10
N VAL A 58 1.21 -2.16 -12.79
CA VAL A 58 0.93 -0.96 -13.58
C VAL A 58 1.54 -1.02 -14.98
N ALA A 59 2.74 -1.62 -15.11
CA ALA A 59 3.41 -1.80 -16.40
C ALA A 59 2.65 -2.75 -17.35
N GLY A 60 1.82 -3.63 -16.81
CA GLY A 60 1.03 -4.60 -17.59
C GLY A 60 -0.20 -4.02 -18.30
N TYR A 61 -0.51 -2.73 -18.11
CA TYR A 61 -1.71 -2.10 -18.67
C TYR A 61 -1.42 -0.89 -19.54
N ASP A 62 -2.26 -0.68 -20.59
CA ASP A 62 -2.22 0.56 -21.38
C ASP A 62 -2.80 1.73 -20.54
N LYS A 63 -1.98 2.76 -20.37
CA LYS A 63 -2.29 3.92 -19.54
C LYS A 63 -3.25 4.92 -20.21
N ARG A 64 -3.65 4.68 -21.47
CA ARG A 64 -4.66 5.48 -22.17
C ARG A 64 -6.08 5.09 -21.76
N ASP A 65 -6.27 3.81 -21.43
CA ASP A 65 -7.59 3.26 -21.12
C ASP A 65 -7.85 3.13 -19.62
N LEU A 66 -6.80 3.30 -18.81
CA LEU A 66 -6.82 3.11 -17.37
C LEU A 66 -6.21 4.30 -16.62
N TYR A 67 -6.85 4.66 -15.53
CA TYR A 67 -6.30 5.59 -14.54
C TYR A 67 -5.95 4.84 -13.27
N PHE A 68 -4.70 4.91 -12.85
CA PHE A 68 -4.23 4.39 -11.57
C PHE A 68 -4.02 5.54 -10.58
N ARG A 69 -4.58 5.41 -9.39
CA ARG A 69 -4.22 6.19 -8.22
C ARG A 69 -3.49 5.29 -7.25
N ILE A 70 -2.21 5.57 -6.99
CA ILE A 70 -1.38 4.86 -6.04
C ILE A 70 -1.25 5.73 -4.81
N THR A 71 -1.46 5.19 -3.60
CA THR A 71 -1.39 5.96 -2.37
C THR A 71 -0.93 5.10 -1.19
N ASP A 72 -0.59 5.73 -0.07
CA ASP A 72 -0.29 5.04 1.19
C ASP A 72 -1.58 4.55 1.86
N LEU A 73 -1.51 3.44 2.59
CA LEU A 73 -2.64 2.96 3.39
C LEU A 73 -3.18 3.98 4.40
N GLN A 74 -2.35 4.92 4.84
CA GLN A 74 -2.78 5.98 5.74
C GLN A 74 -3.83 6.90 5.13
N ASN A 75 -3.84 7.02 3.80
CA ASN A 75 -4.75 7.89 3.05
C ASN A 75 -6.05 7.17 2.63
N LEU A 76 -6.23 5.89 2.97
CA LEU A 76 -7.45 5.15 2.61
C LEU A 76 -8.75 5.79 3.15
N ALA A 77 -8.67 6.52 4.26
CA ALA A 77 -9.83 7.21 4.81
C ALA A 77 -10.35 8.35 3.91
N ASP A 78 -9.49 8.86 3.01
CA ASP A 78 -9.82 9.93 2.06
C ASP A 78 -10.33 9.38 0.71
N GLU A 79 -10.37 8.06 0.55
CA GLU A 79 -10.76 7.39 -0.69
C GLU A 79 -12.12 6.69 -0.53
N THR A 80 -12.88 6.65 -1.61
CA THR A 80 -14.18 5.96 -1.65
C THR A 80 -14.13 4.82 -2.66
N ALA A 81 -14.41 3.59 -2.23
CA ALA A 81 -14.32 2.40 -3.10
C ALA A 81 -15.22 2.51 -4.35
N ALA A 82 -16.36 3.19 -4.24
CA ALA A 82 -17.31 3.36 -5.35
C ALA A 82 -16.76 4.22 -6.51
N ASP A 83 -15.74 5.05 -6.26
CA ASP A 83 -15.11 5.91 -7.28
C ASP A 83 -14.14 5.14 -8.19
N TYR A 84 -13.95 3.84 -7.92
CA TYR A 84 -13.01 2.98 -8.63
C TYR A 84 -13.67 1.72 -9.17
N THR A 85 -13.23 1.31 -10.36
CA THR A 85 -13.59 0.02 -10.97
C THR A 85 -13.01 -1.13 -10.15
N ALA A 86 -11.79 -0.97 -9.66
CA ALA A 86 -11.12 -1.92 -8.80
C ALA A 86 -10.27 -1.22 -7.73
N VAL A 87 -10.16 -1.84 -6.56
CA VAL A 87 -9.30 -1.39 -5.46
C VAL A 87 -8.35 -2.51 -5.08
N ILE A 88 -7.06 -2.24 -5.12
CA ILE A 88 -6.01 -3.17 -4.65
C ILE A 88 -5.48 -2.62 -3.33
N ILE A 89 -5.61 -3.40 -2.27
CA ILE A 89 -5.06 -3.08 -0.96
C ILE A 89 -3.89 -4.01 -0.69
N ILE A 90 -2.70 -3.43 -0.44
CA ILE A 90 -1.48 -4.19 -0.18
C ILE A 90 -0.99 -3.87 1.22
N ASN A 91 -1.10 -4.84 2.13
CA ASN A 91 -0.74 -4.66 3.53
C ASN A 91 0.16 -5.79 4.05
N SER A 92 0.70 -5.61 5.25
CA SER A 92 1.43 -6.65 5.97
C SER A 92 0.53 -7.29 7.02
N CYS A 93 0.68 -8.59 7.23
CA CYS A 93 0.15 -9.28 8.39
C CYS A 93 1.02 -8.93 9.61
N VAL A 94 0.42 -8.31 10.61
CA VAL A 94 1.07 -8.03 11.89
C VAL A 94 0.27 -8.69 12.98
N ALA A 95 0.92 -9.54 13.79
CA ALA A 95 0.28 -10.31 14.85
C ALA A 95 -0.97 -11.09 14.37
N TRP A 96 -0.90 -11.67 13.18
CA TRP A 96 -1.98 -12.43 12.54
C TRP A 96 -3.23 -11.60 12.20
N GLN A 97 -3.10 -10.31 12.10
CA GLN A 97 -4.19 -9.38 11.80
C GLN A 97 -3.91 -8.54 10.55
N LEU A 98 -4.99 -8.11 9.91
CA LEU A 98 -4.94 -7.08 8.88
C LEU A 98 -4.57 -5.73 9.47
N ASN A 99 -3.97 -4.88 8.65
CA ASN A 99 -3.81 -3.48 8.98
C ASN A 99 -5.18 -2.86 9.33
N PRO A 100 -5.32 -2.17 10.48
CA PRO A 100 -6.61 -1.60 10.90
C PRO A 100 -7.24 -0.65 9.88
N ARG A 101 -6.43 0.10 9.10
CA ARG A 101 -6.93 1.01 8.05
C ARG A 101 -7.51 0.24 6.87
N ALA A 102 -6.83 -0.84 6.45
CA ALA A 102 -7.34 -1.74 5.41
C ALA A 102 -8.67 -2.35 5.84
N ASN A 103 -8.74 -2.85 7.07
CA ASN A 103 -9.97 -3.43 7.62
C ASN A 103 -11.11 -2.41 7.71
N ALA A 104 -10.84 -1.19 8.17
CA ALA A 104 -11.85 -0.12 8.24
C ALA A 104 -12.40 0.24 6.86
N PHE A 105 -11.52 0.39 5.86
CA PHE A 105 -11.91 0.68 4.48
C PHE A 105 -12.78 -0.44 3.88
N ILE A 106 -12.37 -1.71 4.06
CA ILE A 106 -13.11 -2.86 3.57
C ILE A 106 -14.52 -2.90 4.18
N ASN A 107 -14.64 -2.65 5.47
CA ASN A 107 -15.95 -2.64 6.17
C ASN A 107 -16.87 -1.51 5.70
N GLN A 108 -16.34 -0.43 5.12
CA GLN A 108 -17.09 0.73 4.62
C GLN A 108 -17.33 0.69 3.11
N ALA A 109 -16.74 -0.25 2.39
CA ALA A 109 -16.66 -0.23 0.93
C ALA A 109 -18.01 -0.47 0.19
N GLY A 110 -19.06 -0.88 0.86
CA GLY A 110 -20.38 -1.14 0.28
C GLY A 110 -20.43 -2.36 -0.66
N SER A 111 -19.45 -2.54 -1.55
CA SER A 111 -19.28 -3.73 -2.39
C SER A 111 -17.85 -4.26 -2.26
N LEU A 112 -17.72 -5.52 -1.88
CA LEU A 112 -16.44 -6.20 -1.70
C LEU A 112 -15.89 -6.82 -2.99
N GLU A 113 -16.74 -7.04 -3.98
CA GLU A 113 -16.40 -7.70 -5.25
C GLU A 113 -15.32 -6.97 -6.05
N ARG A 114 -15.18 -5.65 -5.86
CA ARG A 114 -14.15 -4.83 -6.50
C ARG A 114 -12.85 -4.73 -5.74
N ILE A 115 -12.74 -5.37 -4.58
CA ILE A 115 -11.56 -5.28 -3.71
C ILE A 115 -10.69 -6.52 -3.87
N ILE A 116 -9.42 -6.30 -4.20
CA ILE A 116 -8.37 -7.31 -4.19
C ILE A 116 -7.45 -7.00 -3.01
N LEU A 117 -7.29 -7.95 -2.11
CA LEU A 117 -6.47 -7.81 -0.91
C LEU A 117 -5.20 -8.65 -1.05
N LEU A 118 -4.04 -8.00 -1.14
CA LEU A 118 -2.74 -8.66 -1.01
C LEU A 118 -2.21 -8.46 0.41
N THR A 119 -1.95 -9.55 1.11
CA THR A 119 -1.31 -9.51 2.41
C THR A 119 0.05 -10.19 2.36
N THR A 120 1.10 -9.48 2.74
CA THR A 120 2.42 -10.08 2.94
C THR A 120 2.53 -10.65 4.35
N ALA A 121 2.89 -11.92 4.46
CA ALA A 121 3.00 -12.63 5.73
C ALA A 121 4.25 -13.52 5.75
N GLY A 122 4.80 -13.76 6.93
CA GLY A 122 5.91 -14.71 7.09
C GLY A 122 5.51 -16.17 6.85
N ASN A 123 4.22 -16.48 6.91
CA ASN A 123 3.65 -17.78 6.55
C ASN A 123 2.69 -17.58 5.36
N GLN A 124 2.98 -18.24 4.25
CA GLN A 124 2.17 -18.16 3.02
C GLN A 124 0.81 -18.85 3.14
N ASP A 125 0.64 -19.77 4.07
CA ASP A 125 -0.63 -20.46 4.33
C ASP A 125 -1.61 -19.59 5.13
N TRP A 126 -1.15 -18.47 5.69
CA TRP A 126 -2.03 -17.55 6.37
C TRP A 126 -2.93 -16.83 5.37
N GLN A 127 -4.20 -16.78 5.66
CA GLN A 127 -5.18 -16.05 4.85
C GLN A 127 -5.86 -14.97 5.70
N ALA A 128 -6.04 -13.81 5.11
CA ALA A 128 -6.88 -12.78 5.69
C ALA A 128 -8.31 -13.30 5.75
N GLY A 129 -8.85 -13.46 6.95
CA GLY A 129 -10.22 -13.98 7.18
C GLY A 129 -11.30 -12.96 6.84
N VAL A 130 -11.24 -12.29 5.68
CA VAL A 130 -12.23 -11.32 5.22
C VAL A 130 -13.13 -12.01 4.19
N ALA A 131 -14.31 -12.43 4.64
CA ALA A 131 -15.28 -13.06 3.75
C ALA A 131 -15.74 -12.10 2.63
N GLY A 132 -15.78 -12.59 1.40
CA GLY A 132 -16.25 -11.81 0.24
C GLY A 132 -15.20 -10.92 -0.43
N VAL A 133 -13.97 -10.89 0.10
CA VAL A 133 -12.85 -10.19 -0.54
C VAL A 133 -11.96 -11.20 -1.25
N ASP A 134 -11.53 -10.87 -2.47
CA ASP A 134 -10.57 -11.67 -3.23
C ASP A 134 -9.17 -11.49 -2.64
N ALA A 135 -8.70 -12.46 -1.86
CA ALA A 135 -7.47 -12.38 -1.09
C ALA A 135 -6.31 -13.16 -1.71
N ILE A 136 -5.12 -12.58 -1.63
CA ILE A 136 -3.83 -13.20 -1.96
C ILE A 136 -2.92 -13.08 -0.75
N THR A 137 -2.21 -14.16 -0.40
CA THR A 137 -1.10 -14.11 0.55
C THR A 137 0.22 -14.38 -0.18
N ALA A 138 1.26 -13.63 0.14
CA ALA A 138 2.60 -13.81 -0.39
C ALA A 138 3.66 -13.60 0.69
N ALA A 139 4.79 -14.28 0.56
CA ALA A 139 6.00 -13.90 1.28
C ALA A 139 6.64 -12.67 0.60
N SER A 140 7.31 -11.83 1.40
CA SER A 140 8.00 -10.65 0.86
C SER A 140 9.38 -11.00 0.31
N LEU A 141 9.47 -12.06 -0.52
CA LEU A 141 10.73 -12.50 -1.12
C LEU A 141 10.89 -11.93 -2.52
N PRO A 142 12.08 -11.47 -2.92
CA PRO A 142 12.33 -10.96 -4.28
C PRO A 142 11.93 -11.95 -5.38
N ALA A 143 12.10 -13.25 -5.16
CA ALA A 143 11.72 -14.31 -6.10
C ALA A 143 10.20 -14.40 -6.35
N ASP A 144 9.38 -13.92 -5.43
CA ASP A 144 7.91 -14.01 -5.51
C ASP A 144 7.27 -12.77 -6.16
N ILE A 145 8.05 -11.74 -6.53
CA ILE A 145 7.54 -10.48 -7.08
C ILE A 145 6.73 -10.74 -8.36
N GLU A 146 7.31 -11.43 -9.34
CA GLU A 146 6.68 -11.70 -10.62
C GLU A 146 5.38 -12.50 -10.45
N GLN A 147 5.43 -13.61 -9.73
CA GLN A 147 4.27 -14.45 -9.48
C GLN A 147 3.15 -13.69 -8.76
N THR A 148 3.52 -12.83 -7.78
CA THR A 148 2.55 -12.03 -7.03
C THR A 148 1.91 -10.97 -7.92
N ALA A 149 2.70 -10.29 -8.75
CA ALA A 149 2.20 -9.32 -9.72
C ALA A 149 1.29 -9.98 -10.75
N ASP A 150 1.61 -11.18 -11.24
CA ASP A 150 0.77 -11.92 -12.19
C ASP A 150 -0.58 -12.31 -11.59
N LYS A 151 -0.60 -12.77 -10.34
CA LYS A 151 -1.85 -13.04 -9.62
C LYS A 151 -2.72 -11.78 -9.50
N LEU A 152 -2.11 -10.64 -9.17
CA LEU A 152 -2.83 -9.35 -9.10
C LEU A 152 -3.34 -8.91 -10.46
N LYS A 153 -2.52 -9.02 -11.52
CA LYS A 153 -2.93 -8.69 -12.91
C LYS A 153 -4.11 -9.55 -13.37
N ALA A 154 -4.09 -10.83 -13.09
CA ALA A 154 -5.18 -11.74 -13.46
C ALA A 154 -6.50 -11.33 -12.78
N LYS A 155 -6.48 -11.04 -11.48
CA LYS A 155 -7.66 -10.60 -10.73
C LYS A 155 -8.14 -9.22 -11.17
N LEU A 156 -7.23 -8.27 -11.34
CA LEU A 156 -7.55 -6.93 -11.83
C LEU A 156 -8.15 -6.99 -13.24
N GLY A 157 -7.57 -7.82 -14.13
CA GLY A 157 -8.09 -8.03 -15.48
C GLY A 157 -9.53 -8.53 -15.49
N ALA A 158 -9.87 -9.47 -14.61
CA ALA A 158 -11.24 -9.96 -14.47
C ALA A 158 -12.23 -8.84 -14.08
N LEU A 159 -11.86 -7.97 -13.13
CA LEU A 159 -12.70 -6.84 -12.71
C LEU A 159 -12.86 -5.79 -13.82
N ILE A 160 -11.79 -5.50 -14.55
CA ILE A 160 -11.81 -4.56 -15.69
C ILE A 160 -12.72 -5.08 -16.80
N HIS A 161 -12.61 -6.37 -17.15
CA HIS A 161 -13.46 -6.99 -18.17
C HIS A 161 -14.94 -7.04 -17.77
N ALA A 162 -15.24 -7.19 -16.50
CA ALA A 162 -16.62 -7.19 -16.01
C ALA A 162 -17.26 -5.78 -16.01
N ALA A 163 -16.46 -4.72 -16.07
CA ALA A 163 -16.90 -3.33 -16.01
C ALA A 163 -17.02 -2.65 -17.39
N GLY A 164 -16.42 -3.24 -18.44
CA GLY A 164 -16.45 -2.73 -19.84
C GLY A 164 -17.40 -3.52 -20.70
#